data_b83740f009875f4b0627d2f5e2c75c41
#
_entry.id   b83740f009875f4b0627d2f5e2c75c41
#
_cell.length_a   1.000
_cell.length_b   1.000
_cell.length_c   1.000
_cell.angle_alpha   90.00
_cell.angle_beta   90.00
_cell.angle_gamma   90.00
#
_symmetry.space_group_name_H-M   'P 1'
#
loop_
_entity.id
_entity.type
_entity.pdbx_description
1 polymer ?
#
loop_
_entity_poly.entity_id
_entity_poly.type
_entity_poly.pdbx_seq_one_letter_code
_entity_poly.pdbx_strand_id
1 'polypeptide(L)'
;MRQKPKLLNLVLELDFRQKMVEAKILKIRRGIISNVVEKSLIGLLVFLISCDSENAPDCFQNAGDLRRVEVNVPSFVNITVFENLNLVLKQGEEQKVEIESGEFLLNDISAEVENDRLVLRNDNGCNFIRDYGLSTIYVTSPDIEQVRSSTGLLISSDGVLNYPNLSLVSESFTEPEAETTDGSFDLQVASETVSILVNGIAYFRLRGQTDNLNIVIAAGDSRIEAEELIAENVAINHRGTNDILVNPQQRISGVIRGTGDVISVNQPPEVEVEELFNGRLIFKN
;
A
#
# COMPACT_ATOMS: atom_id res chain seq x y z
N MET A 1 57.01 -41.00 -73.58
CA MET A 1 55.75 -41.34 -72.83
C MET A 1 56.10 -41.82 -71.46
N ARG A 2 55.70 -41.08 -70.38
CA ARG A 2 55.48 -41.46 -68.96
C ARG A 2 55.80 -40.27 -68.05
N GLN A 3 54.83 -39.31 -67.90
CA GLN A 3 54.94 -38.31 -66.85
C GLN A 3 53.57 -38.16 -66.07
N LYS A 4 52.73 -39.17 -66.07
CA LYS A 4 51.42 -39.12 -65.37
C LYS A 4 51.44 -39.45 -63.89
N PRO A 5 52.35 -40.19 -63.22
CA PRO A 5 52.19 -40.56 -61.83
C PRO A 5 52.59 -39.43 -60.83
N LYS A 6 53.43 -38.45 -61.22
CA LYS A 6 53.83 -37.40 -60.24
C LYS A 6 52.76 -36.35 -59.97
N LEU A 7 51.87 -36.04 -60.92
CA LEU A 7 50.83 -35.03 -60.75
C LEU A 7 49.69 -35.57 -59.89
N LEU A 8 49.34 -36.85 -60.00
CA LEU A 8 48.31 -37.49 -59.20
C LEU A 8 48.69 -37.56 -57.71
N ASN A 9 49.96 -37.87 -57.40
CA ASN A 9 50.42 -37.87 -56.01
C ASN A 9 50.43 -36.45 -55.39
N LEU A 10 50.75 -35.46 -56.14
CA LEU A 10 50.73 -34.04 -55.68
C LEU A 10 49.32 -33.57 -55.37
N VAL A 11 48.34 -33.94 -56.23
CA VAL A 11 46.93 -33.61 -55.98
C VAL A 11 46.37 -34.29 -54.70
N LEU A 12 46.71 -35.58 -54.50
CA LEU A 12 46.31 -36.32 -53.31
C LEU A 12 46.97 -35.77 -52.03
N GLU A 13 48.20 -35.31 -52.10
CA GLU A 13 48.92 -34.72 -50.97
C GLU A 13 48.32 -33.35 -50.60
N LEU A 14 47.91 -32.55 -51.58
CA LEU A 14 47.23 -31.26 -51.37
C LEU A 14 45.83 -31.47 -50.75
N ASP A 15 45.03 -32.42 -51.25
CA ASP A 15 43.74 -32.75 -50.70
C ASP A 15 43.81 -33.23 -49.24
N PHE A 16 44.83 -34.08 -48.94
CA PHE A 16 45.07 -34.55 -47.55
C PHE A 16 45.50 -33.40 -46.63
N ARG A 17 46.34 -32.48 -47.07
CA ARG A 17 46.74 -31.29 -46.30
C ARG A 17 45.54 -30.36 -46.05
N GLN A 18 44.69 -30.17 -47.04
CA GLN A 18 43.49 -29.32 -46.90
C GLN A 18 42.52 -29.90 -45.88
N LYS A 19 42.24 -31.20 -45.94
CA LYS A 19 41.40 -31.91 -44.93
C LYS A 19 41.98 -31.87 -43.53
N MET A 20 43.32 -31.97 -43.39
CA MET A 20 43.97 -31.79 -42.09
C MET A 20 43.85 -30.39 -41.52
N VAL A 21 43.93 -29.35 -42.35
CA VAL A 21 43.75 -27.97 -41.96
C VAL A 21 42.30 -27.69 -41.55
N GLU A 22 41.34 -28.18 -42.33
CA GLU A 22 39.90 -28.08 -41.99
C GLU A 22 39.60 -28.76 -40.65
N ALA A 23 40.11 -29.96 -40.41
CA ALA A 23 39.93 -30.68 -39.15
C ALA A 23 40.53 -29.93 -37.95
N LYS A 24 41.70 -29.30 -38.12
CA LYS A 24 42.31 -28.47 -37.07
C LYS A 24 41.49 -27.18 -36.82
N ILE A 25 40.98 -26.52 -37.84
CA ILE A 25 40.12 -25.35 -37.71
C ILE A 25 38.82 -25.71 -37.00
N LEU A 26 38.21 -26.85 -37.33
CA LEU A 26 36.99 -27.33 -36.66
C LEU A 26 37.21 -27.61 -35.17
N LYS A 27 38.35 -28.22 -34.82
CA LYS A 27 38.75 -28.51 -33.44
C LYS A 27 39.00 -27.22 -32.62
N ILE A 28 39.62 -26.23 -33.22
CA ILE A 28 39.86 -24.90 -32.61
C ILE A 28 38.51 -24.19 -32.42
N ARG A 29 37.64 -24.15 -33.46
CA ARG A 29 36.32 -23.54 -33.33
C ARG A 29 35.45 -24.20 -32.22
N ARG A 30 35.43 -25.53 -32.15
CA ARG A 30 34.74 -26.23 -31.07
C ARG A 30 35.26 -25.91 -29.68
N GLY A 31 36.60 -25.81 -29.51
CA GLY A 31 37.23 -25.41 -28.26
C GLY A 31 36.90 -23.98 -27.84
N ILE A 32 36.90 -23.03 -28.80
CA ILE A 32 36.53 -21.64 -28.53
C ILE A 32 35.05 -21.50 -28.15
N ILE A 33 34.14 -22.16 -28.89
CA ILE A 33 32.71 -22.13 -28.62
C ILE A 33 32.41 -22.74 -27.25
N SER A 34 33.04 -23.89 -26.90
CA SER A 34 32.89 -24.53 -25.60
C SER A 34 33.32 -23.60 -24.45
N ASN A 35 34.47 -22.97 -24.55
CA ASN A 35 34.97 -22.04 -23.55
C ASN A 35 34.12 -20.76 -23.41
N VAL A 36 33.57 -20.23 -24.52
CA VAL A 36 32.70 -19.06 -24.49
C VAL A 36 31.35 -19.40 -23.86
N VAL A 37 30.78 -20.54 -24.23
CA VAL A 37 29.51 -21.01 -23.65
C VAL A 37 29.66 -21.30 -22.16
N GLU A 38 30.74 -21.96 -21.75
CA GLU A 38 31.01 -22.27 -20.33
C GLU A 38 31.21 -21.00 -19.50
N LYS A 39 31.97 -20.03 -19.98
CA LYS A 39 32.14 -18.73 -19.30
C LYS A 39 30.88 -17.90 -19.30
N SER A 40 30.09 -17.95 -20.37
CA SER A 40 28.79 -17.27 -20.42
C SER A 40 27.79 -17.91 -19.45
N LEU A 41 27.79 -19.25 -19.32
CA LEU A 41 26.93 -19.97 -18.38
C LEU A 41 27.33 -19.68 -16.92
N ILE A 42 28.63 -19.63 -16.62
CA ILE A 42 29.14 -19.25 -15.29
C ILE A 42 28.77 -17.80 -14.98
N GLY A 43 28.92 -16.88 -15.94
CA GLY A 43 28.49 -15.47 -15.79
C GLY A 43 26.99 -15.36 -15.52
N LEU A 44 26.14 -16.11 -16.21
CA LEU A 44 24.70 -16.15 -15.98
C LEU A 44 24.35 -16.77 -14.62
N LEU A 45 25.10 -17.79 -14.19
CA LEU A 45 24.88 -18.43 -12.87
C LEU A 45 25.23 -17.46 -11.72
N VAL A 46 26.30 -16.66 -11.87
CA VAL A 46 26.69 -15.65 -10.86
C VAL A 46 25.65 -14.54 -10.77
N PHE A 47 25.01 -14.16 -11.88
CA PHE A 47 23.89 -13.20 -11.86
C PHE A 47 22.64 -13.75 -11.14
N LEU A 48 22.40 -15.06 -11.19
CA LEU A 48 21.26 -15.69 -10.53
C LEU A 48 21.43 -15.85 -9.00
N ILE A 49 22.66 -15.79 -8.49
CA ILE A 49 22.95 -15.92 -7.04
C ILE A 49 22.93 -14.54 -6.33
N SER A 50 22.91 -13.44 -7.09
CA SER A 50 23.06 -12.08 -6.59
C SER A 50 21.74 -11.44 -6.13
N CYS A 51 20.56 -12.11 -6.29
CA CYS A 51 19.26 -11.49 -6.06
C CYS A 51 18.67 -11.70 -4.65
N ASP A 52 19.39 -12.33 -3.73
CA ASP A 52 18.91 -12.68 -2.39
C ASP A 52 19.74 -12.00 -1.30
N SER A 53 19.96 -10.70 -1.39
CA SER A 53 20.74 -10.00 -0.37
C SER A 53 20.07 -8.69 0.07
N GLU A 54 20.25 -8.38 1.34
CA GLU A 54 19.92 -7.11 2.00
C GLU A 54 20.43 -5.86 1.20
N ASN A 55 21.44 -6.04 0.36
CA ASN A 55 22.05 -4.98 -0.47
C ASN A 55 21.62 -5.02 -1.94
N ALA A 56 20.58 -5.78 -2.30
CA ALA A 56 20.04 -5.71 -3.67
C ALA A 56 19.35 -4.36 -3.87
N PRO A 57 19.38 -3.77 -5.09
CA PRO A 57 18.58 -2.58 -5.36
C PRO A 57 17.09 -2.85 -5.08
N ASP A 58 16.40 -1.91 -4.44
CA ASP A 58 15.01 -2.02 -3.96
C ASP A 58 14.06 -2.71 -4.94
N CYS A 59 14.18 -2.37 -6.23
CA CYS A 59 13.33 -2.92 -7.28
C CYS A 59 13.44 -4.45 -7.47
N PHE A 60 14.57 -5.04 -7.08
CA PHE A 60 14.88 -6.47 -7.22
C PHE A 60 15.15 -7.14 -5.88
N GLN A 61 14.93 -6.43 -4.78
CA GLN A 61 15.14 -6.96 -3.44
C GLN A 61 14.03 -7.96 -3.11
N ASN A 62 14.42 -9.13 -2.62
CA ASN A 62 13.50 -10.09 -2.01
C ASN A 62 13.07 -9.56 -0.63
N ALA A 63 11.86 -9.87 -0.20
CA ALA A 63 11.38 -9.47 1.12
C ALA A 63 12.10 -10.20 2.28
N GLY A 64 12.61 -11.41 2.05
CA GLY A 64 13.08 -12.29 3.11
C GLY A 64 11.93 -12.88 3.94
N ASP A 65 12.26 -13.45 5.10
CA ASP A 65 11.26 -13.98 6.04
C ASP A 65 10.46 -12.84 6.69
N LEU A 66 9.16 -13.06 6.91
CA LEU A 66 8.32 -12.11 7.63
C LEU A 66 8.77 -12.02 9.09
N ARG A 67 9.02 -10.81 9.57
CA ARG A 67 9.43 -10.52 10.96
C ARG A 67 8.59 -9.39 11.53
N ARG A 68 8.31 -9.51 12.84
CA ARG A 68 7.69 -8.44 13.63
C ARG A 68 8.68 -7.96 14.67
N VAL A 69 8.92 -6.64 14.69
CA VAL A 69 9.84 -5.99 15.60
C VAL A 69 9.13 -4.86 16.33
N GLU A 70 9.41 -4.70 17.62
CA GLU A 70 8.91 -3.60 18.43
C GLU A 70 9.85 -2.39 18.29
N VAL A 71 9.26 -1.20 18.13
CA VAL A 71 9.99 0.07 18.02
C VAL A 71 9.65 0.95 19.21
N ASN A 72 10.67 1.40 19.92
CA ASN A 72 10.50 2.33 21.03
C ASN A 72 10.35 3.75 20.49
N VAL A 73 9.21 4.37 20.72
CA VAL A 73 8.91 5.76 20.35
C VAL A 73 8.40 6.55 21.56
N PRO A 74 8.55 7.88 21.59
CA PRO A 74 7.87 8.73 22.57
C PRO A 74 6.34 8.58 22.52
N SER A 75 5.63 9.09 23.51
CA SER A 75 4.17 9.12 23.53
C SER A 75 3.62 10.01 22.40
N PHE A 76 2.46 9.59 21.84
CA PHE A 76 1.76 10.30 20.78
C PHE A 76 0.26 10.08 20.92
N VAL A 77 -0.55 10.96 20.34
CA VAL A 77 -2.00 10.83 20.22
C VAL A 77 -2.49 10.98 18.78
N ASN A 78 -1.60 11.33 17.86
CA ASN A 78 -1.89 11.47 16.43
C ASN A 78 -1.04 10.51 15.61
N ILE A 79 -1.57 10.04 14.48
CA ILE A 79 -0.84 9.15 13.57
C ILE A 79 -0.97 9.71 12.14
N THR A 80 0.15 9.72 11.40
CA THR A 80 0.16 9.88 9.95
C THR A 80 0.82 8.66 9.32
N VAL A 81 0.11 8.02 8.40
CA VAL A 81 0.60 6.86 7.64
C VAL A 81 0.86 7.30 6.22
N PHE A 82 2.12 7.29 5.82
CA PHE A 82 2.53 7.54 4.43
C PHE A 82 2.54 6.25 3.61
N GLU A 83 2.97 6.33 2.37
CA GLU A 83 2.80 5.34 1.30
C GLU A 83 3.23 3.92 1.69
N ASN A 84 2.57 2.94 1.09
CA ASN A 84 2.92 1.51 1.13
C ASN A 84 2.92 0.84 2.51
N LEU A 85 2.15 1.38 3.46
CA LEU A 85 1.98 0.81 4.80
C LEU A 85 0.52 0.51 5.10
N ASN A 86 0.25 -0.69 5.63
CA ASN A 86 -0.98 -0.98 6.36
C ASN A 86 -0.83 -0.53 7.81
N LEU A 87 -1.94 -0.14 8.44
CA LEU A 87 -2.00 0.17 9.86
C LEU A 87 -3.08 -0.69 10.54
N VAL A 88 -2.74 -1.31 11.65
CA VAL A 88 -3.69 -1.99 12.54
C VAL A 88 -3.69 -1.31 13.89
N LEU A 89 -4.82 -0.72 14.26
CA LEU A 89 -5.03 -0.05 15.54
C LEU A 89 -5.63 -1.02 16.55
N LYS A 90 -5.17 -0.97 17.77
CA LYS A 90 -5.68 -1.74 18.89
C LYS A 90 -5.83 -0.88 20.14
N GLN A 91 -6.96 -0.99 20.82
CA GLN A 91 -7.13 -0.42 22.15
C GLN A 91 -6.30 -1.19 23.17
N GLY A 92 -5.54 -0.50 24.02
CA GLY A 92 -4.77 -1.11 25.10
C GLY A 92 -4.26 -0.08 26.09
N GLU A 93 -3.90 -0.52 27.31
CA GLU A 93 -3.49 0.37 28.40
C GLU A 93 -2.10 0.98 28.18
N GLU A 94 -1.20 0.22 27.51
CA GLU A 94 0.17 0.65 27.23
C GLU A 94 0.35 0.93 25.75
N GLN A 95 1.07 2.02 25.43
CA GLN A 95 1.38 2.38 24.07
C GLN A 95 2.50 1.50 23.52
N LYS A 96 2.26 0.88 22.37
CA LYS A 96 3.20 -0.02 21.70
C LYS A 96 3.12 0.15 20.21
N VAL A 97 4.29 0.18 19.55
CA VAL A 97 4.40 0.21 18.07
C VAL A 97 5.23 -0.99 17.63
N GLU A 98 4.67 -1.78 16.71
CA GLU A 98 5.34 -2.93 16.12
C GLU A 98 5.30 -2.82 14.59
N ILE A 99 6.44 -3.10 13.95
CA ILE A 99 6.58 -3.15 12.49
C ILE A 99 6.68 -4.61 12.08
N GLU A 100 5.79 -5.04 11.18
CA GLU A 100 5.85 -6.36 10.54
C GLU A 100 6.11 -6.19 9.05
N SER A 101 7.23 -6.76 8.60
CA SER A 101 7.63 -6.73 7.19
C SER A 101 8.61 -7.86 6.88
N GLY A 102 8.99 -8.00 5.62
CA GLY A 102 10.12 -8.85 5.25
C GLY A 102 11.42 -8.36 5.90
N GLU A 103 12.27 -9.29 6.34
CA GLU A 103 13.49 -8.95 7.10
C GLU A 103 14.44 -8.00 6.36
N PHE A 104 14.46 -8.06 5.02
CA PHE A 104 15.29 -7.17 4.21
C PHE A 104 14.68 -5.78 3.96
N LEU A 105 13.38 -5.60 4.28
CA LEU A 105 12.63 -4.36 4.08
C LEU A 105 12.50 -3.54 5.36
N LEU A 106 12.78 -4.12 6.52
CA LEU A 106 12.57 -3.48 7.82
C LEU A 106 13.38 -2.20 8.00
N ASN A 107 14.59 -2.14 7.42
CA ASN A 107 15.48 -0.98 7.56
C ASN A 107 14.99 0.27 6.83
N ASP A 108 14.07 0.10 5.86
CA ASP A 108 13.51 1.18 5.06
C ASP A 108 12.14 1.65 5.59
N ILE A 109 11.70 1.09 6.73
CA ILE A 109 10.47 1.49 7.40
C ILE A 109 10.81 2.27 8.66
N SER A 110 10.31 3.50 8.74
CA SER A 110 10.51 4.37 9.89
C SER A 110 9.22 4.61 10.67
N ALA A 111 9.37 4.75 11.98
CA ALA A 111 8.33 5.15 12.92
C ALA A 111 8.92 6.20 13.87
N GLU A 112 8.60 7.45 13.65
CA GLU A 112 9.15 8.58 14.39
C GLU A 112 8.03 9.42 14.98
N VAL A 113 8.27 10.05 16.13
CA VAL A 113 7.29 10.95 16.76
C VAL A 113 7.74 12.40 16.66
N GLU A 114 6.91 13.20 15.99
CA GLU A 114 7.10 14.63 15.84
C GLU A 114 5.86 15.39 16.34
N ASN A 115 6.00 16.28 17.31
CA ASN A 115 4.92 17.09 17.87
C ASN A 115 3.66 16.26 18.26
N ASP A 116 3.87 15.23 19.08
CA ASP A 116 2.85 14.27 19.53
C ASP A 116 2.18 13.48 18.39
N ARG A 117 2.81 13.41 17.22
CA ARG A 117 2.36 12.68 16.03
C ARG A 117 3.34 11.58 15.68
N LEU A 118 2.87 10.34 15.63
CA LEU A 118 3.60 9.22 15.07
C LEU A 118 3.54 9.33 13.53
N VAL A 119 4.70 9.49 12.92
CA VAL A 119 4.89 9.54 11.47
C VAL A 119 5.45 8.19 11.02
N LEU A 120 4.72 7.52 10.15
CA LEU A 120 5.06 6.20 9.61
C LEU A 120 5.40 6.34 8.14
N ARG A 121 6.60 5.90 7.72
CA ARG A 121 7.06 5.97 6.32
C ARG A 121 7.67 4.65 5.89
N ASN A 122 7.61 4.38 4.60
CA ASN A 122 8.23 3.23 3.96
C ASN A 122 8.95 3.70 2.70
N ASP A 123 10.27 3.77 2.78
CA ASP A 123 11.14 4.24 1.68
C ASP A 123 11.37 3.16 0.60
N ASN A 124 10.79 1.98 0.73
CA ASN A 124 10.79 0.94 -0.31
C ASN A 124 9.94 1.34 -1.52
N GLY A 125 10.43 2.29 -2.32
CA GLY A 125 9.69 2.92 -3.41
C GLY A 125 9.53 2.08 -4.67
N CYS A 126 10.33 1.03 -4.87
CA CYS A 126 10.32 0.23 -6.10
C CYS A 126 10.12 -1.26 -5.81
N ASN A 127 9.22 -1.89 -6.59
CA ASN A 127 8.94 -3.31 -6.47
C ASN A 127 8.61 -3.97 -7.81
N PHE A 128 9.48 -4.89 -8.29
CA PHE A 128 9.22 -5.69 -9.49
C PHE A 128 8.98 -7.18 -9.21
N ILE A 129 9.39 -7.68 -8.04
CA ILE A 129 9.46 -9.14 -7.79
C ILE A 129 8.78 -9.61 -6.50
N ARG A 130 8.32 -8.69 -5.64
CA ARG A 130 7.65 -9.02 -4.36
C ARG A 130 6.18 -8.57 -4.37
N ASP A 131 5.37 -9.14 -3.51
CA ASP A 131 3.98 -8.73 -3.34
C ASP A 131 3.89 -7.33 -2.74
N TYR A 132 2.83 -6.58 -3.08
CA TYR A 132 2.52 -5.28 -2.48
C TYR A 132 1.82 -5.47 -1.13
N GLY A 133 1.95 -4.47 -0.24
CA GLY A 133 1.24 -4.44 1.03
C GLY A 133 1.78 -5.41 2.09
N LEU A 134 3.02 -5.84 1.96
CA LEU A 134 3.69 -6.73 2.93
C LEU A 134 3.94 -6.06 4.28
N SER A 135 4.09 -4.72 4.30
CA SER A 135 4.46 -3.99 5.50
C SER A 135 3.23 -3.53 6.27
N THR A 136 3.14 -3.94 7.52
CA THR A 136 2.04 -3.60 8.43
C THR A 136 2.59 -3.05 9.73
N ILE A 137 2.07 -1.90 10.15
CA ILE A 137 2.35 -1.33 11.46
C ILE A 137 1.20 -1.68 12.40
N TYR A 138 1.53 -2.18 13.58
CA TYR A 138 0.57 -2.42 14.65
C TYR A 138 0.77 -1.37 15.73
N VAL A 139 -0.27 -0.63 16.04
CA VAL A 139 -0.26 0.39 17.08
C VAL A 139 -1.28 0.01 18.14
N THR A 140 -0.80 -0.31 19.34
CA THR A 140 -1.63 -0.41 20.54
C THR A 140 -1.54 0.93 21.29
N SER A 141 -2.68 1.51 21.69
CA SER A 141 -2.68 2.78 22.44
C SER A 141 -3.92 2.89 23.34
N PRO A 142 -3.80 3.57 24.49
CA PRO A 142 -4.97 3.92 25.31
C PRO A 142 -5.86 4.96 24.65
N ASP A 143 -5.28 5.86 23.87
CA ASP A 143 -6.01 6.92 23.18
C ASP A 143 -5.33 7.35 21.88
N ILE A 144 -6.12 7.59 20.82
CA ILE A 144 -5.70 8.21 19.56
C ILE A 144 -6.77 9.22 19.15
N GLU A 145 -6.36 10.47 18.97
CA GLU A 145 -7.25 11.56 18.57
C GLU A 145 -7.40 11.70 17.05
N GLN A 146 -6.34 11.43 16.29
CA GLN A 146 -6.36 11.55 14.84
C GLN A 146 -5.57 10.46 14.12
N VAL A 147 -6.14 9.91 13.08
CA VAL A 147 -5.45 9.07 12.09
C VAL A 147 -5.56 9.71 10.71
N ARG A 148 -4.43 10.13 10.18
CA ARG A 148 -4.28 10.64 8.82
C ARG A 148 -3.75 9.54 7.91
N SER A 149 -4.45 9.29 6.82
CA SER A 149 -4.01 8.40 5.74
C SER A 149 -3.42 9.19 4.58
N SER A 150 -2.17 8.90 4.25
CA SER A 150 -1.53 9.19 2.97
C SER A 150 -1.00 7.88 2.36
N THR A 151 -1.73 6.78 2.54
CA THR A 151 -1.44 5.47 1.98
C THR A 151 -2.67 4.93 1.26
N GLY A 152 -2.50 4.32 0.09
CA GLY A 152 -3.57 3.58 -0.61
C GLY A 152 -3.90 2.22 0.02
N LEU A 153 -3.23 1.85 1.13
CA LEU A 153 -3.44 0.59 1.82
C LEU A 153 -4.42 0.73 2.99
N LEU A 154 -4.71 -0.41 3.63
CA LEU A 154 -5.76 -0.51 4.64
C LEU A 154 -5.30 -0.01 6.01
N ILE A 155 -6.12 0.84 6.63
CA ILE A 155 -6.10 1.18 8.05
C ILE A 155 -7.28 0.46 8.72
N SER A 156 -7.01 -0.45 9.63
CA SER A 156 -8.02 -1.29 10.28
C SER A 156 -7.90 -1.28 11.79
N SER A 157 -8.93 -1.78 12.49
CA SER A 157 -8.89 -2.01 13.93
C SER A 157 -8.86 -3.49 14.28
N ASP A 158 -8.03 -3.87 15.27
CA ASP A 158 -8.09 -5.16 15.96
C ASP A 158 -8.98 -5.02 17.20
N GLY A 159 -10.28 -5.23 17.01
CA GLY A 159 -11.32 -5.03 18.00
C GLY A 159 -11.90 -3.61 18.03
N VAL A 160 -12.62 -3.30 19.10
CA VAL A 160 -13.32 -2.02 19.28
C VAL A 160 -12.38 -0.96 19.83
N LEU A 161 -12.32 0.19 19.16
CA LEU A 161 -11.60 1.37 19.62
C LEU A 161 -12.53 2.26 20.44
N ASN A 162 -12.22 2.44 21.73
CA ASN A 162 -13.01 3.27 22.65
C ASN A 162 -12.35 4.65 22.87
N TYR A 163 -11.80 5.23 21.81
CA TYR A 163 -11.21 6.57 21.88
C TYR A 163 -12.35 7.61 21.99
N PRO A 164 -12.31 8.56 22.94
CA PRO A 164 -13.39 9.51 23.11
C PRO A 164 -13.68 10.31 21.85
N ASN A 165 -12.62 10.82 21.18
CA ASN A 165 -12.73 11.57 19.95
C ASN A 165 -11.76 10.99 18.91
N LEU A 166 -12.29 10.53 17.79
CA LEU A 166 -11.48 9.96 16.71
C LEU A 166 -11.71 10.73 15.41
N SER A 167 -10.67 11.37 14.90
CA SER A 167 -10.66 12.07 13.63
C SER A 167 -9.95 11.24 12.56
N LEU A 168 -10.64 10.90 11.48
CA LEU A 168 -10.13 10.16 10.33
C LEU A 168 -9.95 11.13 9.16
N VAL A 169 -8.73 11.25 8.66
CA VAL A 169 -8.37 12.26 7.67
C VAL A 169 -7.71 11.62 6.46
N SER A 170 -8.22 11.95 5.26
CA SER A 170 -7.59 11.62 3.99
C SER A 170 -7.71 12.81 3.04
N GLU A 171 -6.81 13.78 3.20
CA GLU A 171 -6.76 15.01 2.41
C GLU A 171 -5.33 15.53 2.34
N SER A 172 -5.03 16.37 1.33
CA SER A 172 -3.68 16.87 1.04
C SER A 172 -3.53 18.38 1.16
N PHE A 173 -4.58 19.12 1.49
CA PHE A 173 -4.50 20.59 1.52
C PHE A 173 -3.94 21.17 2.83
N THR A 174 -3.97 20.39 3.95
CA THR A 174 -3.33 20.77 5.20
C THR A 174 -2.01 20.05 5.45
N GLU A 175 -1.71 19.00 4.69
CA GLU A 175 -0.49 18.23 4.76
C GLU A 175 0.17 18.16 3.37
N PRO A 176 1.12 19.07 3.07
CA PRO A 176 1.74 19.16 1.75
C PRO A 176 2.54 17.92 1.34
N GLU A 177 2.98 17.11 2.32
CA GLU A 177 3.71 15.86 2.07
C GLU A 177 2.80 14.67 1.78
N ALA A 178 1.48 14.81 1.93
CA ALA A 178 0.54 13.75 1.58
C ALA A 178 0.49 13.59 0.06
N GLU A 179 1.08 12.51 -0.45
CA GLU A 179 1.13 12.22 -1.89
C GLU A 179 -0.16 11.58 -2.41
N THR A 180 -0.93 10.92 -1.54
CA THR A 180 -2.16 10.23 -1.91
C THR A 180 -3.31 10.57 -0.96
N THR A 181 -4.54 10.58 -1.50
CA THR A 181 -5.80 10.77 -0.76
C THR A 181 -6.80 9.67 -1.10
N ASP A 182 -6.30 8.45 -1.31
CA ASP A 182 -7.04 7.23 -1.65
C ASP A 182 -7.14 6.23 -0.48
N GLY A 183 -6.98 6.70 0.75
CA GLY A 183 -6.97 5.90 1.98
C GLY A 183 -8.17 4.96 2.12
N SER A 184 -7.94 3.81 2.74
CA SER A 184 -8.98 2.83 3.07
C SER A 184 -9.02 2.59 4.58
N PHE A 185 -10.20 2.78 5.20
CA PHE A 185 -10.43 2.58 6.62
C PHE A 185 -11.49 1.50 6.85
N ASP A 186 -11.21 0.54 7.72
CA ASP A 186 -12.15 -0.48 8.20
C ASP A 186 -12.05 -0.58 9.72
N LEU A 187 -12.89 0.18 10.44
CA LEU A 187 -12.77 0.37 11.88
C LEU A 187 -14.04 -0.01 12.62
N GLN A 188 -13.86 -0.62 13.80
CA GLN A 188 -14.90 -0.81 14.78
C GLN A 188 -14.68 0.14 15.95
N VAL A 189 -15.65 1.01 16.23
CA VAL A 189 -15.51 2.11 17.20
C VAL A 189 -16.64 2.13 18.23
N ALA A 190 -16.31 2.65 19.43
CA ALA A 190 -17.28 3.03 20.46
C ALA A 190 -16.80 4.37 21.05
N SER A 191 -17.16 5.47 20.42
CA SER A 191 -16.60 6.81 20.67
C SER A 191 -17.70 7.82 20.97
N GLU A 192 -17.38 8.90 21.68
CA GLU A 192 -18.28 10.04 21.81
C GLU A 192 -18.41 10.77 20.47
N THR A 193 -17.28 10.98 19.79
CA THR A 193 -17.28 11.66 18.49
C THR A 193 -16.36 10.95 17.48
N VAL A 194 -16.91 10.68 16.31
CA VAL A 194 -16.13 10.27 15.13
C VAL A 194 -16.25 11.36 14.06
N SER A 195 -15.12 11.84 13.55
CA SER A 195 -15.07 12.87 12.50
C SER A 195 -14.32 12.37 11.28
N ILE A 196 -14.86 12.59 10.09
CA ILE A 196 -14.25 12.25 8.81
C ILE A 196 -14.01 13.52 8.03
N LEU A 197 -12.78 13.75 7.59
CA LEU A 197 -12.42 14.81 6.66
C LEU A 197 -11.70 14.19 5.46
N VAL A 198 -12.29 14.36 4.27
CA VAL A 198 -11.75 13.75 3.07
C VAL A 198 -11.82 14.68 1.84
N ASN A 199 -10.80 14.56 1.02
CA ASN A 199 -10.67 15.21 -0.27
C ASN A 199 -9.96 14.26 -1.24
N GLY A 200 -10.68 13.42 -1.96
CA GLY A 200 -10.07 12.41 -2.84
C GLY A 200 -11.00 11.25 -3.13
N ILE A 201 -10.45 10.04 -3.13
CA ILE A 201 -11.15 8.79 -3.46
C ILE A 201 -11.11 7.77 -2.31
N ALA A 202 -11.01 8.24 -1.08
CA ALA A 202 -10.90 7.37 0.10
C ALA A 202 -12.18 6.57 0.37
N TYR A 203 -12.01 5.41 0.98
CA TYR A 203 -13.07 4.50 1.36
C TYR A 203 -13.12 4.32 2.89
N PHE A 204 -14.29 4.46 3.48
CA PHE A 204 -14.50 4.29 4.92
C PHE A 204 -15.57 3.24 5.16
N ARG A 205 -15.25 2.22 5.94
CA ARG A 205 -16.22 1.29 6.55
C ARG A 205 -16.13 1.42 8.06
N LEU A 206 -17.20 1.90 8.68
CA LEU A 206 -17.27 2.11 10.12
C LEU A 206 -18.40 1.31 10.73
N ARG A 207 -18.12 0.66 11.87
CA ARG A 207 -19.05 -0.16 12.60
C ARG A 207 -19.01 0.16 14.09
N GLY A 208 -20.09 -0.11 14.81
CA GLY A 208 -20.19 0.07 16.26
C GLY A 208 -21.12 1.19 16.66
N GLN A 209 -20.68 2.11 17.52
CA GLN A 209 -21.53 3.20 18.03
C GLN A 209 -20.77 4.50 18.27
N THR A 210 -21.48 5.63 18.15
CA THR A 210 -20.97 6.97 18.47
C THR A 210 -22.12 7.90 18.84
N ASP A 211 -21.88 8.89 19.70
CA ASP A 211 -22.88 9.93 19.95
C ASP A 211 -22.93 10.89 18.76
N ASN A 212 -21.78 11.26 18.17
CA ASN A 212 -21.72 12.20 17.08
C ASN A 212 -20.85 11.67 15.92
N LEU A 213 -21.42 11.61 14.72
CA LEU A 213 -20.72 11.32 13.48
C LEU A 213 -20.68 12.59 12.60
N ASN A 214 -19.50 13.17 12.39
CA ASN A 214 -19.31 14.35 11.57
C ASN A 214 -18.61 13.96 10.26
N ILE A 215 -19.21 14.25 9.11
CA ILE A 215 -18.71 13.88 7.80
C ILE A 215 -18.51 15.12 6.94
N VAL A 216 -17.29 15.35 6.50
CA VAL A 216 -16.92 16.41 5.55
C VAL A 216 -16.24 15.77 4.35
N ILE A 217 -16.95 15.67 3.23
CA ILE A 217 -16.37 15.38 1.92
C ILE A 217 -16.18 16.73 1.21
N ALA A 218 -14.94 17.22 1.19
CA ALA A 218 -14.60 18.51 0.63
C ALA A 218 -14.61 18.50 -0.91
N ALA A 219 -14.24 17.37 -1.52
CA ALA A 219 -14.28 17.11 -2.96
C ALA A 219 -14.01 15.60 -3.22
N GLY A 220 -14.17 15.18 -4.47
CA GLY A 220 -13.74 13.85 -4.94
C GLY A 220 -14.84 12.79 -4.92
N ASP A 221 -14.41 11.52 -5.00
CA ASP A 221 -15.29 10.34 -5.15
C ASP A 221 -15.18 9.39 -3.94
N SER A 222 -15.00 9.95 -2.76
CA SER A 222 -14.89 9.16 -1.52
C SER A 222 -16.22 8.56 -1.13
N ARG A 223 -16.18 7.28 -0.70
CA ARG A 223 -17.34 6.51 -0.25
C ARG A 223 -17.27 6.26 1.25
N ILE A 224 -18.40 6.47 1.93
CA ILE A 224 -18.51 6.22 3.36
C ILE A 224 -19.63 5.22 3.61
N GLU A 225 -19.26 4.07 4.17
CA GLU A 225 -20.16 2.99 4.62
C GLU A 225 -20.18 2.97 6.15
N ALA A 226 -21.12 3.68 6.74
CA ALA A 226 -21.36 3.79 8.17
C ALA A 226 -22.80 3.38 8.55
N GLU A 227 -23.46 2.55 7.74
CA GLU A 227 -24.77 1.99 8.04
C GLU A 227 -24.75 1.05 9.24
N GLU A 228 -23.61 0.44 9.55
CA GLU A 228 -23.39 -0.41 10.73
C GLU A 228 -22.84 0.39 11.95
N LEU A 229 -22.64 1.70 11.81
CA LEU A 229 -22.29 2.60 12.91
C LEU A 229 -23.55 3.30 13.40
N ILE A 230 -24.05 2.88 14.56
CA ILE A 230 -25.19 3.53 15.23
C ILE A 230 -24.72 4.89 15.76
N ALA A 231 -25.23 5.98 15.20
CA ALA A 231 -24.87 7.34 15.60
C ALA A 231 -26.12 8.08 16.15
N GLU A 232 -26.03 8.66 17.36
CA GLU A 232 -27.14 9.48 17.86
C GLU A 232 -27.38 10.66 16.93
N ASN A 233 -26.30 11.41 16.59
CA ASN A 233 -26.37 12.57 15.73
C ASN A 233 -25.43 12.41 14.53
N VAL A 234 -25.91 12.76 13.34
CA VAL A 234 -25.10 12.78 12.11
C VAL A 234 -25.10 14.18 11.52
N ALA A 235 -23.90 14.75 11.31
CA ALA A 235 -23.71 16.03 10.65
C ALA A 235 -22.93 15.86 9.34
N ILE A 236 -23.43 16.44 8.23
CA ILE A 236 -22.93 16.18 6.88
C ILE A 236 -22.61 17.49 6.15
N ASN A 237 -21.43 17.54 5.52
CA ASN A 237 -21.11 18.51 4.48
C ASN A 237 -20.55 17.72 3.28
N HIS A 238 -21.41 17.43 2.31
CA HIS A 238 -21.14 16.52 1.21
C HIS A 238 -20.98 17.25 -0.12
N ARG A 239 -19.76 17.28 -0.66
CA ARG A 239 -19.43 17.81 -2.01
C ARG A 239 -18.90 16.73 -2.97
N GLY A 240 -18.94 15.48 -2.56
CA GLY A 240 -18.44 14.34 -3.35
C GLY A 240 -19.43 13.88 -4.41
N THR A 241 -18.96 12.89 -5.18
CA THR A 241 -19.73 12.26 -6.25
C THR A 241 -20.24 10.88 -5.86
N ASN A 242 -19.65 10.24 -4.84
CA ASN A 242 -20.06 8.93 -4.33
C ASN A 242 -20.99 9.07 -3.12
N ASP A 243 -21.68 7.98 -2.77
CA ASP A 243 -22.70 7.97 -1.73
C ASP A 243 -22.10 7.87 -0.31
N ILE A 244 -22.86 8.40 0.65
CA ILE A 244 -22.65 8.24 2.08
C ILE A 244 -23.78 7.41 2.66
N LEU A 245 -23.47 6.29 3.33
CA LEU A 245 -24.43 5.47 4.05
C LEU A 245 -24.29 5.74 5.55
N VAL A 246 -25.40 6.03 6.24
CA VAL A 246 -25.42 6.40 7.68
C VAL A 246 -26.60 5.79 8.43
N ASN A 247 -26.51 5.76 9.76
CA ASN A 247 -27.52 5.23 10.66
C ASN A 247 -27.80 6.18 11.84
N PRO A 248 -28.39 7.38 11.59
CA PRO A 248 -28.72 8.36 12.63
C PRO A 248 -29.90 7.90 13.47
N GLN A 249 -29.84 8.06 14.80
CA GLN A 249 -30.92 7.68 15.71
C GLN A 249 -31.79 8.87 16.12
N GLN A 250 -31.20 10.04 16.39
CA GLN A 250 -31.91 11.20 16.90
C GLN A 250 -31.96 12.34 15.86
N ARG A 251 -30.83 12.60 15.19
CA ARG A 251 -30.74 13.74 14.28
C ARG A 251 -29.84 13.47 13.08
N ILE A 252 -30.27 13.95 11.91
CA ILE A 252 -29.42 14.13 10.74
C ILE A 252 -29.51 15.58 10.27
N SER A 253 -28.35 16.24 10.09
CA SER A 253 -28.28 17.65 9.70
C SER A 253 -27.14 17.93 8.75
N GLY A 254 -27.22 19.07 8.03
CA GLY A 254 -26.14 19.54 7.19
C GLY A 254 -26.54 19.86 5.77
N VAL A 255 -25.62 19.67 4.82
CA VAL A 255 -25.83 20.12 3.44
C VAL A 255 -25.23 19.15 2.42
N ILE A 256 -25.99 18.86 1.37
CA ILE A 256 -25.57 18.07 0.20
C ILE A 256 -25.39 19.04 -0.99
N ARG A 257 -24.14 19.16 -1.45
CA ARG A 257 -23.71 20.06 -2.54
C ARG A 257 -23.09 19.30 -3.71
N GLY A 258 -22.97 17.99 -3.60
CA GLY A 258 -22.40 17.09 -4.60
C GLY A 258 -23.46 16.39 -5.44
N THR A 259 -23.03 15.35 -6.15
CA THR A 259 -23.91 14.46 -6.92
C THR A 259 -24.19 13.16 -6.20
N GLY A 260 -23.36 12.79 -5.23
CA GLY A 260 -23.56 11.60 -4.40
C GLY A 260 -24.71 11.79 -3.43
N ASP A 261 -25.43 10.71 -3.15
CA ASP A 261 -26.55 10.69 -2.24
C ASP A 261 -26.11 10.43 -0.80
N VAL A 262 -26.96 10.84 0.15
CA VAL A 262 -26.86 10.43 1.53
C VAL A 262 -27.97 9.42 1.80
N ILE A 263 -27.59 8.19 2.04
CA ILE A 263 -28.52 7.08 2.22
C ILE A 263 -28.57 6.71 3.70
N SER A 264 -29.69 7.00 4.35
CA SER A 264 -29.91 6.69 5.75
C SER A 264 -30.71 5.40 5.90
N VAL A 265 -30.21 4.46 6.71
CA VAL A 265 -30.92 3.20 7.01
C VAL A 265 -31.96 3.35 8.11
N ASN A 266 -32.00 4.51 8.77
CA ASN A 266 -32.98 4.87 9.77
C ASN A 266 -33.46 6.29 9.53
N GLN A 267 -34.73 6.57 9.74
CA GLN A 267 -35.28 7.92 9.72
C GLN A 267 -35.36 8.49 11.15
N PRO A 268 -34.44 9.37 11.53
CA PRO A 268 -34.44 9.97 12.87
C PRO A 268 -35.58 10.97 13.04
N PRO A 269 -35.97 11.32 14.30
CA PRO A 269 -37.03 12.32 14.56
C PRO A 269 -36.69 13.73 14.06
N GLU A 270 -35.38 14.10 14.03
CA GLU A 270 -34.94 15.42 13.56
C GLU A 270 -34.18 15.31 12.23
N VAL A 271 -34.70 15.96 11.20
CA VAL A 271 -34.11 15.99 9.85
C VAL A 271 -33.96 17.44 9.40
N GLU A 272 -32.69 17.92 9.30
CA GLU A 272 -32.35 19.29 8.90
C GLU A 272 -31.28 19.28 7.82
N VAL A 273 -31.55 18.72 6.65
CA VAL A 273 -30.61 18.61 5.55
C VAL A 273 -31.05 19.47 4.38
N GLU A 274 -30.14 20.33 3.91
CA GLU A 274 -30.33 21.13 2.70
C GLU A 274 -29.75 20.41 1.48
N GLU A 275 -30.54 20.27 0.42
CA GLU A 275 -30.14 19.67 -0.87
C GLU A 275 -29.93 20.78 -1.90
N LEU A 276 -28.66 21.15 -2.15
CA LEU A 276 -28.30 22.30 -2.98
C LEU A 276 -27.89 21.93 -4.41
N PHE A 277 -27.76 20.63 -4.71
CA PHE A 277 -27.40 20.16 -6.04
C PHE A 277 -28.16 18.87 -6.39
N ASN A 278 -27.52 17.90 -7.06
CA ASN A 278 -28.19 16.68 -7.55
C ASN A 278 -28.36 15.59 -6.49
N GLY A 279 -27.42 15.51 -5.54
CA GLY A 279 -27.47 14.51 -4.45
C GLY A 279 -28.68 14.74 -3.54
N ARG A 280 -29.21 13.67 -2.98
CA ARG A 280 -30.41 13.62 -2.17
C ARG A 280 -30.19 12.91 -0.86
N LEU A 281 -31.02 13.24 0.15
CA LEU A 281 -31.18 12.43 1.35
C LEU A 281 -32.25 11.37 1.10
N ILE A 282 -31.88 10.11 1.20
CA ILE A 282 -32.74 8.97 0.93
C ILE A 282 -32.85 8.12 2.19
N PHE A 283 -34.07 7.85 2.65
CA PHE A 283 -34.31 6.90 3.73
C PHE A 283 -34.64 5.51 3.14
N LYS A 284 -33.88 4.50 3.56
CA LYS A 284 -34.20 3.10 3.24
C LYS A 284 -35.35 2.66 4.14
N ASN A 285 -36.41 2.17 3.54
CA ASN A 285 -37.55 1.57 4.25
C ASN A 285 -37.23 0.12 4.62
#